data_c9db370fd9e360a3e5a85fe9416aada6
#
_entry.id   c9db370fd9e360a3e5a85fe9416aada6
#
_cell.length_a   1.000
_cell.length_b   1.000
_cell.length_c   1.000
_cell.angle_alpha   90.00
_cell.angle_beta   90.00
_cell.angle_gamma   90.00
#
_symmetry.space_group_name_H-M   'P 1'
#
loop_
_entity.id
_entity.type
_entity.pdbx_description
1 polymer ?
#
loop_
_entity_poly.entity_id
_entity_poly.type
_entity_poly.pdbx_seq_one_letter_code
_entity_poly.pdbx_strand_id
1 'polypeptide(L)'
;MTACMLAIRSLSNSLSMYRRHVCGFETYQVIRYLQDVFNVPLIIMLTDDEKFFHNQKLTQKECRKFAIQNAADIIAIGFDLKKTFIFSDMEFLESTFAAAFNENVRELGKRTTANQIRGTFGFTDSNNISEFHFPAMQSATAFATSFPFIFGYDTKKVSKIPCLIPCAIDQDPYFRQCRDYAPKMKLPKPAIIHTVFLPSLKGSESKMSASDADSSIFLSDTDKQIKKKIGQAFSGGQETLEEQRKLGGRTNVDIPFQYLTFFLEDDEKLEKLRQDYESGEITSGDMKAECTEQLQAYVRAFRDRRKAVTEQVRAEVMRPRQLEFRGMPSEEEQKASRKSKFAALVNALSLDDIEFLRQEKASQTP
;
A
#
# COMPACT_ATOMS: atom_id res chain seq x y z
N MET A 1 -8.84 -3.04 -24.02
CA MET A 1 -8.95 -2.52 -22.64
C MET A 1 -7.64 -1.84 -22.29
N THR A 2 -7.70 -0.63 -21.84
CA THR A 2 -6.55 0.19 -21.48
C THR A 2 -5.91 -0.36 -20.20
N ALA A 3 -4.58 -0.47 -20.13
CA ALA A 3 -3.88 -0.83 -18.90
C ALA A 3 -4.28 0.14 -17.79
N CYS A 4 -4.48 -0.37 -16.57
CA CYS A 4 -4.72 0.40 -15.37
C CYS A 4 -3.61 0.08 -14.37
N MET A 5 -3.25 1.03 -13.52
CA MET A 5 -2.25 0.87 -12.46
C MET A 5 -2.95 0.93 -11.10
N LEU A 6 -2.61 0.02 -10.20
CA LEU A 6 -2.90 0.17 -8.77
C LEU A 6 -1.68 0.79 -8.09
N ALA A 7 -1.85 1.86 -7.36
CA ALA A 7 -0.77 2.49 -6.62
C ALA A 7 -1.17 2.67 -5.15
N ILE A 8 -0.27 2.33 -4.23
CA ILE A 8 -0.54 2.38 -2.81
C ILE A 8 0.68 2.86 -2.07
N ARG A 9 0.42 3.52 -0.96
CA ARG A 9 1.39 3.79 0.10
C ARG A 9 1.30 2.72 1.18
N SER A 10 2.42 2.22 1.66
CA SER A 10 2.47 1.35 2.82
C SER A 10 2.12 2.13 4.11
N LEU A 11 1.04 1.73 4.76
CA LEU A 11 0.46 2.38 5.95
C LEU A 11 1.18 2.07 7.27
N SER A 12 2.47 1.89 7.32
CA SER A 12 3.13 1.62 8.60
C SER A 12 3.37 2.91 9.41
N ASN A 13 2.34 3.39 10.10
CA ASN A 13 2.42 4.57 10.97
C ASN A 13 3.07 4.34 12.35
N SER A 14 3.52 3.13 12.71
CA SER A 14 4.08 2.90 14.03
C SER A 14 5.53 2.46 14.01
N LEU A 15 6.32 3.10 14.87
CA LEU A 15 7.68 2.73 15.27
C LEU A 15 7.76 1.33 15.90
N SER A 16 6.63 0.73 16.26
CA SER A 16 6.52 -0.58 16.90
C SER A 16 6.48 -1.69 15.87
N MET A 17 7.63 -2.02 15.31
CA MET A 17 7.83 -2.94 14.20
C MET A 17 7.67 -4.42 14.53
N TYR A 18 7.52 -4.78 15.77
CA TYR A 18 7.35 -6.19 16.19
C TYR A 18 5.88 -6.63 16.31
N ARG A 19 4.93 -5.70 16.22
CA ARG A 19 3.52 -5.99 16.38
C ARG A 19 2.72 -5.29 15.28
N ARG A 20 2.46 -5.99 14.19
CA ARG A 20 1.62 -5.49 13.11
C ARG A 20 0.19 -5.90 13.36
N HIS A 21 -0.68 -4.91 13.43
CA HIS A 21 -2.10 -5.11 13.54
C HIS A 21 -2.65 -5.79 12.28
N VAL A 22 -3.54 -6.75 12.45
CA VAL A 22 -4.33 -7.31 11.34
C VAL A 22 -5.11 -6.20 10.64
N CYS A 23 -5.51 -5.17 11.36
CA CYS A 23 -6.30 -4.05 10.85
C CYS A 23 -5.58 -3.06 9.89
N GLY A 24 -4.33 -3.25 9.55
CA GLY A 24 -3.72 -2.52 8.43
C GLY A 24 -3.69 -3.37 7.16
N PHE A 25 -4.12 -4.61 7.27
CA PHE A 25 -4.04 -5.59 6.20
C PHE A 25 -5.37 -5.79 5.46
N GLU A 26 -6.51 -5.33 6.00
CA GLU A 26 -7.79 -5.34 5.29
C GLU A 26 -7.71 -4.56 3.97
N THR A 27 -7.06 -3.39 4.00
CA THR A 27 -6.81 -2.60 2.77
C THR A 27 -6.06 -3.44 1.73
N TYR A 28 -5.06 -4.21 2.15
CA TYR A 28 -4.29 -5.07 1.23
C TYR A 28 -5.09 -6.25 0.68
N GLN A 29 -6.10 -6.76 1.40
CA GLN A 29 -7.01 -7.79 0.87
C GLN A 29 -7.87 -7.23 -0.27
N VAL A 30 -8.45 -6.05 -0.07
CA VAL A 30 -9.18 -5.35 -1.13
C VAL A 30 -8.28 -5.12 -2.34
N ILE A 31 -7.03 -4.73 -2.14
CA ILE A 31 -6.07 -4.47 -3.18
C ILE A 31 -5.70 -5.75 -3.94
N ARG A 32 -5.50 -6.86 -3.22
CA ARG A 32 -5.25 -8.16 -3.82
C ARG A 32 -6.43 -8.58 -4.70
N TYR A 33 -7.65 -8.46 -4.20
CA TYR A 33 -8.86 -8.70 -4.97
C TYR A 33 -8.91 -7.85 -6.24
N LEU A 34 -8.64 -6.55 -6.13
CA LEU A 34 -8.61 -5.64 -7.29
C LEU A 34 -7.50 -6.02 -8.30
N GLN A 35 -6.32 -6.43 -7.82
CA GLN A 35 -5.25 -6.90 -8.69
C GLN A 35 -5.67 -8.14 -9.48
N ASP A 36 -6.30 -9.10 -8.81
CA ASP A 36 -6.72 -10.37 -9.42
C ASP A 36 -7.86 -10.15 -10.42
N VAL A 37 -8.91 -9.43 -10.04
CA VAL A 37 -10.10 -9.19 -10.88
C VAL A 37 -9.76 -8.35 -12.11
N PHE A 38 -9.00 -7.29 -11.95
CA PHE A 38 -8.65 -6.41 -13.07
C PHE A 38 -7.41 -6.85 -13.85
N ASN A 39 -6.65 -7.80 -13.31
CA ASN A 39 -5.38 -8.26 -13.88
C ASN A 39 -4.43 -7.11 -14.22
N VAL A 40 -4.13 -6.27 -13.23
CA VAL A 40 -3.38 -5.02 -13.37
C VAL A 40 -2.10 -5.02 -12.53
N PRO A 41 -1.08 -4.23 -12.93
CA PRO A 41 0.12 -4.08 -12.12
C PRO A 41 -0.18 -3.33 -10.83
N LEU A 42 0.46 -3.75 -9.77
CA LEU A 42 0.41 -3.15 -8.44
C LEU A 42 1.75 -2.53 -8.09
N ILE A 43 1.73 -1.26 -7.72
CA ILE A 43 2.91 -0.52 -7.28
C ILE A 43 2.72 -0.11 -5.83
N ILE A 44 3.65 -0.48 -4.98
CA ILE A 44 3.61 -0.21 -3.54
C ILE A 44 4.83 0.60 -3.15
N MET A 45 4.60 1.82 -2.68
CA MET A 45 5.60 2.74 -2.18
C MET A 45 5.79 2.55 -0.67
N LEU A 46 7.01 2.30 -0.24
CA LEU A 46 7.40 2.27 1.17
C LEU A 46 8.02 3.60 1.54
N THR A 47 7.29 4.42 2.30
CA THR A 47 7.67 5.78 2.65
C THR A 47 8.66 5.81 3.84
N ASP A 48 9.82 5.24 3.64
CA ASP A 48 10.89 5.19 4.65
C ASP A 48 11.56 6.55 4.85
N ASP A 49 11.62 7.38 3.83
CA ASP A 49 12.07 8.77 3.90
C ASP A 49 11.10 9.65 4.68
N GLU A 50 9.79 9.52 4.51
CA GLU A 50 8.80 10.26 5.30
C GLU A 50 8.95 9.97 6.80
N LYS A 51 9.19 8.71 7.17
CA LYS A 51 9.43 8.34 8.56
C LYS A 51 10.67 9.00 9.13
N PHE A 52 11.71 9.09 8.33
CA PHE A 52 12.94 9.81 8.67
C PHE A 52 12.69 11.32 8.84
N PHE A 53 11.89 11.93 7.95
CA PHE A 53 11.61 13.36 8.01
C PHE A 53 10.82 13.77 9.26
N HIS A 54 9.83 12.96 9.65
CA HIS A 54 8.94 13.26 10.78
C HIS A 54 9.50 12.83 12.14
N ASN A 55 10.55 12.00 12.20
CA ASN A 55 11.06 11.47 13.46
C ASN A 55 12.55 11.71 13.62
N GLN A 56 12.89 12.75 14.38
CA GLN A 56 14.27 13.17 14.70
C GLN A 56 15.13 12.07 15.37
N LYS A 57 14.50 11.02 15.93
CA LYS A 57 15.22 9.93 16.62
C LYS A 57 15.61 8.79 15.68
N LEU A 58 15.05 8.74 14.48
CA LEU A 58 15.31 7.67 13.52
C LEU A 58 16.51 8.00 12.64
N THR A 59 17.34 7.02 12.42
CA THR A 59 18.41 7.07 11.41
C THR A 59 17.91 6.52 10.07
N GLN A 60 18.51 6.96 8.97
CA GLN A 60 18.22 6.40 7.64
C GLN A 60 18.42 4.88 7.60
N LYS A 61 19.46 4.36 8.29
CA LYS A 61 19.73 2.92 8.37
C LYS A 61 18.59 2.14 9.02
N GLU A 62 17.98 2.70 10.06
CA GLU A 62 16.83 2.08 10.71
C GLU A 62 15.61 2.13 9.81
N CYS A 63 15.35 3.27 9.14
CA CYS A 63 14.22 3.40 8.21
C CYS A 63 14.32 2.39 7.06
N ARG A 64 15.50 2.23 6.43
CA ARG A 64 15.75 1.21 5.40
C ARG A 64 15.54 -0.22 5.92
N LYS A 65 16.06 -0.54 7.11
CA LYS A 65 15.82 -1.85 7.75
C LYS A 65 14.32 -2.11 7.92
N PHE A 66 13.58 -1.08 8.27
CA PHE A 66 12.15 -1.14 8.45
C PHE A 66 11.40 -1.34 7.12
N ALA A 67 11.79 -0.63 6.08
CA ALA A 67 11.25 -0.82 4.75
C ALA A 67 11.42 -2.27 4.26
N ILE A 68 12.61 -2.84 4.44
CA ILE A 68 12.92 -4.23 4.08
C ILE A 68 11.99 -5.23 4.80
N GLN A 69 11.75 -5.03 6.09
CA GLN A 69 10.85 -5.89 6.86
C GLN A 69 9.41 -5.72 6.42
N ASN A 70 8.99 -4.48 6.14
CA ASN A 70 7.66 -4.16 5.61
C ASN A 70 7.41 -4.81 4.25
N ALA A 71 8.39 -4.73 3.34
CA ALA A 71 8.29 -5.39 2.05
C ALA A 71 8.04 -6.89 2.20
N ALA A 72 8.77 -7.56 3.09
CA ALA A 72 8.63 -8.99 3.29
C ALA A 72 7.25 -9.38 3.84
N ASP A 73 6.65 -8.56 4.70
CA ASP A 73 5.30 -8.82 5.20
C ASP A 73 4.23 -8.51 4.15
N ILE A 74 4.42 -7.46 3.35
CA ILE A 74 3.51 -7.15 2.23
C ILE A 74 3.53 -8.28 1.19
N ILE A 75 4.70 -8.82 0.85
CA ILE A 75 4.82 -10.00 -0.02
C ILE A 75 4.05 -11.19 0.55
N ALA A 76 4.09 -11.40 1.87
CA ALA A 76 3.39 -12.50 2.55
C ALA A 76 1.86 -12.37 2.55
N ILE A 77 1.29 -11.22 2.18
CA ILE A 77 -0.15 -11.06 1.96
C ILE A 77 -0.62 -11.98 0.83
N GLY A 78 0.22 -12.21 -0.18
CA GLY A 78 -0.05 -13.16 -1.26
C GLY A 78 -0.50 -12.48 -2.56
N PHE A 79 0.03 -11.30 -2.86
CA PHE A 79 -0.10 -10.67 -4.19
C PHE A 79 0.55 -11.52 -5.28
N ASP A 80 0.09 -11.34 -6.52
CA ASP A 80 0.80 -11.87 -7.68
C ASP A 80 2.12 -11.12 -7.87
N LEU A 81 3.22 -11.78 -7.48
CA LEU A 81 4.55 -11.16 -7.48
C LEU A 81 5.04 -10.79 -8.88
N LYS A 82 4.55 -11.44 -9.93
CA LYS A 82 4.88 -11.10 -11.32
C LYS A 82 4.29 -9.75 -11.75
N LYS A 83 3.21 -9.33 -11.08
CA LYS A 83 2.48 -8.08 -11.33
C LYS A 83 2.73 -7.02 -10.26
N THR A 84 3.54 -7.30 -9.25
CA THR A 84 3.74 -6.40 -8.11
C THR A 84 5.17 -5.86 -8.08
N PHE A 85 5.29 -4.54 -7.95
CA PHE A 85 6.53 -3.84 -7.68
C PHE A 85 6.42 -3.12 -6.34
N ILE A 86 7.35 -3.40 -5.43
CA ILE A 86 7.45 -2.76 -4.12
C ILE A 86 8.77 -1.99 -4.10
N PHE A 87 8.76 -0.74 -3.69
CA PHE A 87 9.99 0.04 -3.61
C PHE A 87 10.07 0.85 -2.30
N SER A 88 11.28 0.96 -1.78
CA SER A 88 11.67 1.91 -0.75
C SER A 88 11.98 3.24 -1.42
N ASP A 89 11.46 4.34 -0.89
CA ASP A 89 11.72 5.67 -1.45
C ASP A 89 13.21 5.97 -1.46
N MET A 90 13.90 5.75 -0.33
CA MET A 90 15.33 6.02 -0.22
C MET A 90 16.17 5.22 -1.22
N GLU A 91 15.87 3.91 -1.39
CA GLU A 91 16.63 3.05 -2.29
C GLU A 91 16.31 3.35 -3.76
N PHE A 92 15.03 3.55 -4.07
CA PHE A 92 14.58 3.80 -5.44
C PHE A 92 15.10 5.13 -5.98
N LEU A 93 15.07 6.19 -5.15
CA LEU A 93 15.51 7.53 -5.54
C LEU A 93 17.02 7.61 -5.82
N GLU A 94 17.81 6.72 -5.22
CA GLU A 94 19.26 6.58 -5.47
C GLU A 94 19.54 5.81 -6.77
N SER A 95 18.53 5.15 -7.34
CA SER A 95 18.71 4.33 -8.54
C SER A 95 18.61 5.13 -9.84
N THR A 96 19.23 4.62 -10.90
CA THR A 96 19.11 5.18 -12.26
C THR A 96 17.70 5.07 -12.84
N PHE A 97 16.81 4.28 -12.22
CA PHE A 97 15.41 4.11 -12.64
C PHE A 97 14.51 5.24 -12.16
N ALA A 98 14.95 6.06 -11.19
CA ALA A 98 14.14 7.13 -10.61
C ALA A 98 14.05 8.40 -11.47
N ALA A 99 14.75 8.50 -12.59
CA ALA A 99 14.81 9.74 -13.40
C ALA A 99 13.41 10.26 -13.77
N ALA A 100 12.55 9.40 -14.32
CA ALA A 100 11.18 9.78 -14.73
C ALA A 100 10.26 10.05 -13.52
N PHE A 101 10.45 9.34 -12.42
CA PHE A 101 9.76 9.62 -11.15
C PHE A 101 10.13 11.03 -10.66
N ASN A 102 11.42 11.35 -10.62
CA ASN A 102 11.92 12.67 -10.21
C ASN A 102 11.47 13.81 -11.15
N GLU A 103 11.26 13.54 -12.45
CA GLU A 103 10.63 14.49 -13.36
C GLU A 103 9.21 14.84 -12.90
N ASN A 104 8.39 13.84 -12.58
CA ASN A 104 7.03 14.05 -12.08
C ASN A 104 7.02 14.75 -10.71
N VAL A 105 7.95 14.42 -9.81
CA VAL A 105 8.10 15.10 -8.51
C VAL A 105 8.38 16.60 -8.71
N ARG A 106 9.31 16.96 -9.62
CA ARG A 106 9.61 18.36 -9.94
C ARG A 106 8.41 19.08 -10.57
N GLU A 107 7.69 18.41 -11.47
CA GLU A 107 6.49 18.98 -12.10
C GLU A 107 5.37 19.25 -11.10
N LEU A 108 5.18 18.35 -10.13
CA LEU A 108 4.23 18.51 -9.02
C LEU A 108 4.68 19.62 -8.07
N GLY A 109 5.94 19.57 -7.62
CA GLY A 109 6.51 20.58 -6.71
C GLY A 109 6.45 22.01 -7.29
N LYS A 110 6.74 22.18 -8.61
CA LYS A 110 6.62 23.47 -9.29
C LYS A 110 5.19 24.06 -9.25
N ARG A 111 4.17 23.19 -9.17
CA ARG A 111 2.75 23.60 -9.17
C ARG A 111 2.16 23.73 -7.78
N THR A 112 2.88 23.32 -6.76
CA THR A 112 2.43 23.31 -5.37
C THR A 112 3.08 24.42 -4.59
N THR A 113 2.29 25.27 -3.96
CA THR A 113 2.82 26.35 -3.11
C THR A 113 2.91 25.91 -1.64
N ALA A 114 3.82 26.52 -0.88
CA ALA A 114 3.93 26.27 0.56
C ALA A 114 2.61 26.53 1.30
N ASN A 115 1.83 27.54 0.89
CA ASN A 115 0.52 27.82 1.52
C ASN A 115 -0.49 26.71 1.26
N GLN A 116 -0.48 26.08 0.09
CA GLN A 116 -1.34 24.92 -0.19
C GLN A 116 -0.96 23.73 0.70
N ILE A 117 0.34 23.47 0.87
CA ILE A 117 0.82 22.42 1.77
C ILE A 117 0.39 22.70 3.21
N ARG A 118 0.57 23.94 3.71
CA ARG A 118 0.10 24.33 5.05
C ARG A 118 -1.40 24.11 5.22
N GLY A 119 -2.20 24.57 4.25
CA GLY A 119 -3.65 24.43 4.34
C GLY A 119 -4.15 22.99 4.23
N THR A 120 -3.41 22.12 3.51
CA THR A 120 -3.80 20.73 3.29
C THR A 120 -3.36 19.81 4.42
N PHE A 121 -2.14 19.98 4.94
CA PHE A 121 -1.52 19.07 5.90
C PHE A 121 -1.38 19.67 7.30
N GLY A 122 -1.76 20.92 7.50
CA GLY A 122 -1.65 21.60 8.80
C GLY A 122 -0.19 21.96 9.16
N PHE A 123 0.72 22.00 8.20
CA PHE A 123 2.12 22.34 8.46
C PHE A 123 2.28 23.82 8.84
N THR A 124 3.26 24.07 9.68
CA THR A 124 3.65 25.39 10.19
C THR A 124 5.09 25.71 9.80
N ASP A 125 5.57 26.88 10.17
CA ASP A 125 6.96 27.29 9.95
C ASP A 125 7.98 26.46 10.75
N SER A 126 7.52 25.68 11.74
CA SER A 126 8.37 24.74 12.50
C SER A 126 8.57 23.38 11.81
N ASN A 127 7.81 23.06 10.77
CA ASN A 127 7.99 21.85 10.00
C ASN A 127 9.23 21.97 9.09
N ASN A 128 9.98 20.87 8.96
CA ASN A 128 11.19 20.89 8.14
C ASN A 128 10.86 20.89 6.64
N ILE A 129 11.84 21.27 5.83
CA ILE A 129 11.69 21.42 4.37
C ILE A 129 11.34 20.11 3.67
N SER A 130 11.82 18.97 4.20
CA SER A 130 11.56 17.65 3.61
C SER A 130 10.10 17.25 3.78
N GLU A 131 9.45 17.61 4.89
CA GLU A 131 8.02 17.42 5.08
C GLU A 131 7.19 18.19 4.05
N PHE A 132 7.60 19.42 3.70
CA PHE A 132 6.96 20.21 2.63
C PHE A 132 7.17 19.61 1.23
N HIS A 133 8.27 18.91 1.01
CA HIS A 133 8.58 18.28 -0.28
C HIS A 133 7.87 16.94 -0.48
N PHE A 134 7.67 16.18 0.59
CA PHE A 134 7.16 14.82 0.55
C PHE A 134 5.80 14.66 -0.18
N PRO A 135 4.81 15.56 -0.07
CA PRO A 135 3.55 15.45 -0.82
C PRO A 135 3.72 15.35 -2.34
N ALA A 136 4.72 16.00 -2.92
CA ALA A 136 5.02 15.87 -4.35
C ALA A 136 5.59 14.48 -4.68
N MET A 137 6.43 13.93 -3.81
CA MET A 137 7.00 12.59 -3.96
C MET A 137 5.91 11.54 -3.90
N GLN A 138 5.06 11.56 -2.90
CA GLN A 138 3.95 10.61 -2.78
C GLN A 138 2.99 10.70 -3.98
N SER A 139 2.67 11.91 -4.43
CA SER A 139 1.77 12.12 -5.57
C SER A 139 2.35 11.58 -6.88
N ALA A 140 3.66 11.57 -7.06
CA ALA A 140 4.31 11.07 -8.28
C ALA A 140 4.09 9.57 -8.50
N THR A 141 3.85 8.81 -7.44
CA THR A 141 3.52 7.37 -7.52
C THR A 141 2.22 7.10 -8.26
N ALA A 142 1.30 8.07 -8.32
CA ALA A 142 0.02 7.93 -9.00
C ALA A 142 0.10 7.98 -10.54
N PHE A 143 1.28 8.17 -11.11
CA PHE A 143 1.44 8.33 -12.55
C PHE A 143 2.27 7.21 -13.17
N ALA A 144 1.71 6.52 -14.14
CA ALA A 144 2.42 5.46 -14.87
C ALA A 144 3.72 5.98 -15.55
N THR A 145 3.76 7.27 -15.89
CA THR A 145 4.96 7.92 -16.44
C THR A 145 6.14 7.94 -15.49
N SER A 146 5.92 7.74 -14.18
CA SER A 146 6.98 7.59 -13.18
C SER A 146 7.75 6.27 -13.30
N PHE A 147 7.17 5.26 -13.97
CA PHE A 147 7.69 3.89 -14.00
C PHE A 147 7.84 3.36 -15.44
N PRO A 148 8.68 3.99 -16.29
CA PRO A 148 8.81 3.59 -17.69
C PRO A 148 9.39 2.18 -17.87
N PHE A 149 10.11 1.65 -16.88
CA PHE A 149 10.60 0.28 -16.90
C PHE A 149 9.48 -0.78 -16.74
N ILE A 150 8.29 -0.36 -16.24
CA ILE A 150 7.08 -1.19 -16.16
C ILE A 150 6.19 -0.97 -17.38
N PHE A 151 5.86 0.30 -17.68
CA PHE A 151 4.83 0.66 -18.65
C PHE A 151 5.36 0.97 -20.05
N GLY A 152 6.69 1.00 -20.23
CA GLY A 152 7.34 1.38 -21.47
C GLY A 152 7.71 2.87 -21.54
N TYR A 153 8.47 3.21 -22.57
CA TYR A 153 9.06 4.54 -22.76
C TYR A 153 8.29 5.42 -23.77
N ASP A 154 7.21 4.91 -24.37
CA ASP A 154 6.32 5.71 -25.22
C ASP A 154 5.43 6.61 -24.35
N THR A 155 5.88 7.83 -24.12
CA THR A 155 5.19 8.81 -23.27
C THR A 155 3.77 9.09 -23.73
N LYS A 156 3.47 9.02 -25.06
CA LYS A 156 2.12 9.24 -25.60
C LYS A 156 1.14 8.13 -25.20
N LYS A 157 1.63 6.90 -25.12
CA LYS A 157 0.82 5.75 -24.65
C LYS A 157 0.74 5.72 -23.12
N VAL A 158 1.88 5.85 -22.44
CA VAL A 158 1.99 5.73 -20.98
C VAL A 158 1.25 6.86 -20.25
N SER A 159 1.27 8.10 -20.80
CA SER A 159 0.52 9.23 -20.23
C SER A 159 -1.00 9.06 -20.23
N LYS A 160 -1.54 8.04 -20.86
CA LYS A 160 -2.99 7.74 -20.89
C LYS A 160 -3.40 6.64 -19.92
N ILE A 161 -2.46 5.99 -19.26
CA ILE A 161 -2.74 4.90 -18.33
C ILE A 161 -3.35 5.48 -17.05
N PRO A 162 -4.60 5.10 -16.71
CA PRO A 162 -5.24 5.56 -15.48
C PRO A 162 -4.66 4.85 -14.26
N CYS A 163 -4.78 5.49 -13.10
CA CYS A 163 -4.39 4.93 -11.81
C CYS A 163 -5.59 4.83 -10.89
N LEU A 164 -5.71 3.70 -10.19
CA LEU A 164 -6.63 3.49 -9.08
C LEU A 164 -5.85 3.40 -7.78
N ILE A 165 -6.28 4.14 -6.76
CA ILE A 165 -5.59 4.27 -5.49
C ILE A 165 -6.53 3.85 -4.37
N PRO A 166 -6.50 2.59 -3.93
CA PRO A 166 -7.12 2.19 -2.68
C PRO A 166 -6.31 2.75 -1.51
N CYS A 167 -6.93 3.54 -0.66
CA CYS A 167 -6.26 4.13 0.50
C CYS A 167 -7.24 4.44 1.62
N ALA A 168 -6.73 4.56 2.83
CA ALA A 168 -7.50 5.08 3.93
C ALA A 168 -7.74 6.59 3.79
N ILE A 169 -8.78 7.09 4.45
CA ILE A 169 -9.23 8.48 4.30
C ILE A 169 -8.17 9.52 4.71
N ASP A 170 -7.28 9.16 5.61
CA ASP A 170 -6.16 10.02 6.05
C ASP A 170 -5.13 10.28 4.95
N GLN A 171 -5.11 9.44 3.89
CA GLN A 171 -4.25 9.60 2.73
C GLN A 171 -4.89 10.46 1.61
N ASP A 172 -6.18 10.75 1.70
CA ASP A 172 -6.91 11.54 0.69
C ASP A 172 -6.27 12.90 0.39
N PRO A 173 -5.75 13.67 1.36
CA PRO A 173 -5.14 14.98 1.09
C PRO A 173 -4.02 14.95 0.03
N TYR A 174 -3.16 13.93 0.05
CA TYR A 174 -2.09 13.76 -0.94
C TYR A 174 -2.65 13.56 -2.36
N PHE A 175 -3.62 12.68 -2.49
CA PHE A 175 -4.16 12.30 -3.78
C PHE A 175 -5.20 13.29 -4.31
N ARG A 176 -5.87 14.04 -3.43
CA ARG A 176 -6.69 15.19 -3.84
C ARG A 176 -5.83 16.24 -4.55
N GLN A 177 -4.71 16.60 -3.94
CA GLN A 177 -3.74 17.52 -4.55
C GLN A 177 -3.19 16.98 -5.88
N CYS A 178 -2.85 15.68 -5.92
CA CYS A 178 -2.44 15.01 -7.15
C CYS A 178 -3.51 15.13 -8.26
N ARG A 179 -4.80 14.92 -7.94
CA ARG A 179 -5.92 15.05 -8.87
C ARG A 179 -6.10 16.47 -9.43
N ASP A 180 -5.78 17.49 -8.65
CA ASP A 180 -5.86 18.88 -9.07
C ASP A 180 -4.78 19.26 -10.10
N TYR A 181 -3.62 18.62 -10.00
CA TYR A 181 -2.49 18.90 -10.90
C TYR A 181 -2.39 17.96 -12.10
N ALA A 182 -2.94 16.75 -12.04
CA ALA A 182 -2.88 15.78 -13.12
C ALA A 182 -3.31 16.36 -14.50
N PRO A 183 -4.43 17.11 -14.63
CA PRO A 183 -4.81 17.71 -15.92
C PRO A 183 -3.81 18.76 -16.43
N LYS A 184 -3.19 19.51 -15.52
CA LYS A 184 -2.17 20.51 -15.86
C LYS A 184 -0.87 19.87 -16.37
N MET A 185 -0.64 18.61 -15.99
CA MET A 185 0.43 17.75 -16.47
C MET A 185 0.03 16.93 -17.70
N LYS A 186 -1.21 17.08 -18.18
CA LYS A 186 -1.82 16.28 -19.27
C LYS A 186 -1.84 14.77 -18.95
N LEU A 187 -2.05 14.44 -17.69
CA LEU A 187 -2.17 13.08 -17.18
C LEU A 187 -3.60 12.81 -16.68
N PRO A 188 -4.05 11.55 -16.67
CA PRO A 188 -5.36 11.19 -16.11
C PRO A 188 -5.42 11.51 -14.61
N LYS A 189 -6.57 11.97 -14.15
CA LYS A 189 -6.81 12.07 -12.71
C LYS A 189 -6.87 10.67 -12.12
N PRO A 190 -6.10 10.34 -11.08
CA PRO A 190 -6.23 9.06 -10.40
C PRO A 190 -7.62 8.95 -9.77
N ALA A 191 -8.20 7.75 -9.81
CA ALA A 191 -9.40 7.39 -9.06
C ALA A 191 -8.98 6.94 -7.65
N ILE A 192 -9.81 7.20 -6.64
CA ILE A 192 -9.54 6.87 -5.25
C ILE A 192 -10.69 5.98 -4.74
N ILE A 193 -10.34 4.91 -4.03
CA ILE A 193 -11.27 4.11 -3.24
C ILE A 193 -10.85 4.24 -1.79
N HIS A 194 -11.72 4.80 -0.96
CA HIS A 194 -11.46 4.86 0.48
C HIS A 194 -11.80 3.51 1.13
N THR A 195 -10.85 2.98 1.87
CA THR A 195 -11.04 1.80 2.71
C THR A 195 -11.35 2.21 4.14
N VAL A 196 -12.17 1.42 4.80
CA VAL A 196 -12.56 1.62 6.20
C VAL A 196 -11.61 0.82 7.08
N PHE A 197 -11.16 1.39 8.19
CA PHE A 197 -10.36 0.67 9.17
C PHE A 197 -11.21 -0.27 10.02
N LEU A 198 -10.65 -1.42 10.37
CA LEU A 198 -11.22 -2.27 11.41
C LEU A 198 -11.30 -1.51 12.75
N PRO A 199 -12.37 -1.70 13.51
CA PRO A 199 -12.48 -1.11 14.84
C PRO A 199 -11.56 -1.79 15.85
N SER A 200 -11.29 -1.09 16.96
CA SER A 200 -10.61 -1.69 18.11
C SER A 200 -11.43 -2.85 18.69
N LEU A 201 -10.76 -3.90 19.19
CA LEU A 201 -11.43 -4.98 19.89
C LEU A 201 -12.24 -4.52 21.13
N LYS A 202 -11.90 -3.34 21.65
CA LYS A 202 -12.59 -2.71 22.79
C LYS A 202 -13.85 -1.92 22.41
N GLY A 203 -14.21 -1.89 21.13
CA GLY A 203 -15.35 -1.17 20.59
C GLY A 203 -14.94 -0.02 19.63
N SER A 204 -15.89 0.45 18.82
CA SER A 204 -15.67 1.46 17.77
C SER A 204 -15.23 2.83 18.31
N GLU A 205 -15.58 3.17 19.54
CA GLU A 205 -15.20 4.40 20.23
C GLU A 205 -13.74 4.39 20.70
N SER A 206 -13.10 3.22 20.76
CA SER A 206 -11.75 3.05 21.28
C SER A 206 -10.73 3.17 20.16
N LYS A 207 -9.66 3.94 20.38
CA LYS A 207 -8.53 3.96 19.44
C LYS A 207 -7.70 2.67 19.56
N MET A 208 -7.37 2.06 18.44
CA MET A 208 -6.32 1.06 18.42
C MET A 208 -4.98 1.71 18.72
N SER A 209 -4.22 1.08 19.62
CA SER A 209 -2.88 1.53 19.97
C SER A 209 -1.89 0.39 19.95
N ALA A 210 -0.72 0.60 19.34
CA ALA A 210 0.38 -0.35 19.38
C ALA A 210 0.91 -0.60 20.81
N SER A 211 0.65 0.31 21.74
CA SER A 211 0.98 0.16 23.17
C SER A 211 -0.05 -0.67 23.93
N ASP A 212 -1.27 -0.83 23.40
CA ASP A 212 -2.33 -1.63 24.00
C ASP A 212 -2.50 -2.95 23.23
N ALA A 213 -1.81 -3.98 23.70
CA ALA A 213 -1.76 -5.29 23.05
C ALA A 213 -3.12 -5.98 22.92
N ASP A 214 -4.10 -5.63 23.76
CA ASP A 214 -5.44 -6.23 23.78
C ASP A 214 -6.44 -5.44 22.92
N SER A 215 -6.03 -4.32 22.33
CA SER A 215 -6.90 -3.49 21.47
C SER A 215 -7.03 -4.04 20.05
N SER A 216 -6.19 -5.00 19.64
CA SER A 216 -6.16 -5.51 18.26
C SER A 216 -5.49 -6.88 18.13
N ILE A 217 -5.77 -7.55 17.03
CA ILE A 217 -5.08 -8.80 16.64
C ILE A 217 -3.80 -8.42 15.88
N PHE A 218 -2.71 -9.12 16.20
CA PHE A 218 -1.44 -8.99 15.50
C PHE A 218 -1.16 -10.21 14.61
N LEU A 219 -0.48 -10.00 13.50
CA LEU A 219 -0.03 -11.08 12.62
C LEU A 219 0.99 -12.02 13.29
N SER A 220 1.57 -11.59 14.40
CA SER A 220 2.46 -12.40 15.25
C SER A 220 1.72 -13.16 16.34
N ASP A 221 0.42 -12.90 16.55
CA ASP A 221 -0.33 -13.56 17.62
C ASP A 221 -0.45 -15.07 17.39
N THR A 222 -0.28 -15.83 18.45
CA THR A 222 -0.56 -17.26 18.45
C THR A 222 -2.06 -17.52 18.47
N ASP A 223 -2.46 -18.73 18.10
CA ASP A 223 -3.87 -19.14 18.11
C ASP A 223 -4.52 -18.95 19.48
N LYS A 224 -3.76 -19.20 20.57
CA LYS A 224 -4.23 -18.97 21.95
C LYS A 224 -4.44 -17.48 22.24
N GLN A 225 -3.55 -16.62 21.75
CA GLN A 225 -3.67 -15.17 21.91
C GLN A 225 -4.86 -14.62 21.13
N ILE A 226 -5.06 -15.06 19.88
CA ILE A 226 -6.23 -14.68 19.06
C ILE A 226 -7.51 -15.07 19.79
N LYS A 227 -7.63 -16.33 20.23
CA LYS A 227 -8.80 -16.80 20.97
C LYS A 227 -9.06 -15.99 22.24
N LYS A 228 -8.02 -15.69 23.02
CA LYS A 228 -8.14 -14.86 24.22
C LYS A 228 -8.65 -13.46 23.89
N LYS A 229 -8.06 -12.79 22.91
CA LYS A 229 -8.40 -11.41 22.51
C LYS A 229 -9.82 -11.31 21.96
N ILE A 230 -10.22 -12.23 21.06
CA ILE A 230 -11.59 -12.26 20.52
C ILE A 230 -12.59 -12.61 21.64
N GLY A 231 -12.25 -13.52 22.56
CA GLY A 231 -13.07 -13.81 23.73
C GLY A 231 -13.39 -12.57 24.58
N GLN A 232 -12.45 -11.62 24.66
CA GLN A 232 -12.58 -10.36 25.40
C GLN A 232 -13.11 -9.20 24.55
N ALA A 233 -13.28 -9.39 23.23
CA ALA A 233 -13.75 -8.34 22.35
C ALA A 233 -15.16 -7.87 22.71
N PHE A 234 -15.42 -6.59 22.48
CA PHE A 234 -16.75 -6.01 22.69
C PHE A 234 -17.80 -6.72 21.83
N SER A 235 -18.93 -7.04 22.45
CA SER A 235 -20.02 -7.78 21.79
C SER A 235 -21.30 -6.93 21.74
N GLY A 236 -22.06 -7.10 20.67
CA GLY A 236 -23.39 -6.54 20.51
C GLY A 236 -24.52 -7.37 21.09
N GLY A 237 -24.20 -8.49 21.78
CA GLY A 237 -25.21 -9.36 22.39
C GLY A 237 -25.79 -8.81 23.68
N GLN A 238 -26.78 -9.56 24.23
CA GLN A 238 -27.44 -9.26 25.48
C GLN A 238 -26.69 -9.87 26.69
N GLU A 239 -27.04 -9.40 27.88
CA GLU A 239 -26.37 -9.83 29.12
C GLU A 239 -26.72 -11.31 29.49
N THR A 240 -27.94 -11.72 29.21
CA THR A 240 -28.42 -13.09 29.50
C THR A 240 -28.76 -13.84 28.21
N LEU A 241 -28.69 -15.17 28.30
CA LEU A 241 -29.09 -16.05 27.20
C LEU A 241 -30.57 -15.90 26.84
N GLU A 242 -31.41 -15.70 27.85
CA GLU A 242 -32.86 -15.52 27.64
C GLU A 242 -33.15 -14.23 26.87
N GLU A 243 -32.51 -13.14 27.27
CA GLU A 243 -32.61 -11.88 26.56
C GLU A 243 -32.05 -11.98 25.14
N GLN A 244 -30.90 -12.66 24.96
CA GLN A 244 -30.33 -12.90 23.64
C GLN A 244 -31.32 -13.64 22.73
N ARG A 245 -31.98 -14.68 23.22
CA ARG A 245 -32.97 -15.43 22.48
C ARG A 245 -34.22 -14.63 22.15
N LYS A 246 -34.56 -13.63 22.96
CA LYS A 246 -35.77 -12.82 22.82
C LYS A 246 -35.51 -11.55 21.96
N LEU A 247 -34.39 -10.89 22.14
CA LEU A 247 -34.09 -9.57 21.58
C LEU A 247 -33.05 -9.62 20.45
N GLY A 248 -32.33 -10.73 20.33
CA GLY A 248 -31.21 -10.85 19.40
C GLY A 248 -30.00 -10.00 19.74
N GLY A 249 -28.96 -10.13 18.94
CA GLY A 249 -27.74 -9.33 19.02
C GLY A 249 -27.75 -8.16 18.02
N ARG A 250 -26.84 -7.21 18.22
CA ARG A 250 -26.67 -6.03 17.38
C ARG A 250 -25.37 -6.11 16.60
N THR A 251 -25.45 -6.50 15.32
CA THR A 251 -24.28 -6.70 14.45
C THR A 251 -23.53 -5.40 14.15
N ASN A 252 -24.20 -4.26 14.12
CA ASN A 252 -23.61 -2.96 13.86
C ASN A 252 -22.61 -2.48 14.92
N VAL A 253 -22.66 -3.03 16.14
CA VAL A 253 -21.73 -2.73 17.24
C VAL A 253 -20.91 -3.94 17.68
N ASP A 254 -21.22 -5.14 17.18
CA ASP A 254 -20.51 -6.39 17.51
C ASP A 254 -19.17 -6.46 16.78
N ILE A 255 -18.08 -6.36 17.52
CA ILE A 255 -16.73 -6.35 16.95
C ILE A 255 -16.38 -7.67 16.24
N PRO A 256 -16.62 -8.86 16.79
CA PRO A 256 -16.43 -10.12 16.06
C PRO A 256 -17.14 -10.17 14.72
N PHE A 257 -18.40 -9.72 14.63
CA PHE A 257 -19.12 -9.66 13.37
C PHE A 257 -18.47 -8.67 12.39
N GLN A 258 -18.09 -7.47 12.86
CA GLN A 258 -17.40 -6.49 12.01
C GLN A 258 -16.06 -7.03 11.47
N TYR A 259 -15.32 -7.85 12.23
CA TYR A 259 -14.14 -8.52 11.73
C TYR A 259 -14.48 -9.58 10.68
N LEU A 260 -15.56 -10.34 10.86
CA LEU A 260 -16.02 -11.33 9.87
C LEU A 260 -16.37 -10.70 8.52
N THR A 261 -16.88 -9.47 8.48
CA THR A 261 -17.13 -8.76 7.20
C THR A 261 -15.86 -8.55 6.35
N PHE A 262 -14.68 -8.67 6.93
CA PHE A 262 -13.40 -8.53 6.23
C PHE A 262 -12.69 -9.87 5.97
N PHE A 263 -12.92 -10.89 6.81
CA PHE A 263 -12.13 -12.12 6.80
C PHE A 263 -12.91 -13.36 6.38
N LEU A 264 -14.24 -13.31 6.36
CA LEU A 264 -15.08 -14.39 5.86
C LEU A 264 -15.42 -14.10 4.38
N GLU A 265 -14.87 -14.93 3.46
CA GLU A 265 -15.05 -14.75 2.01
C GLU A 265 -16.42 -15.28 1.52
N ASP A 266 -17.15 -16.03 2.34
CA ASP A 266 -18.47 -16.60 2.03
C ASP A 266 -19.58 -15.62 2.43
N ASP A 267 -20.10 -14.87 1.47
CA ASP A 267 -21.16 -13.87 1.68
C ASP A 267 -22.47 -14.50 2.16
N GLU A 268 -22.82 -15.74 1.71
CA GLU A 268 -24.03 -16.43 2.15
C GLU A 268 -23.93 -16.83 3.61
N LYS A 269 -22.77 -17.36 4.02
CA LYS A 269 -22.46 -17.68 5.41
C LYS A 269 -22.46 -16.43 6.29
N LEU A 270 -21.87 -15.32 5.83
CA LEU A 270 -21.84 -14.06 6.57
C LEU A 270 -23.25 -13.52 6.78
N GLU A 271 -24.07 -13.54 5.75
CA GLU A 271 -25.48 -13.09 5.85
C GLU A 271 -26.31 -13.98 6.77
N LYS A 272 -26.10 -15.29 6.72
CA LYS A 272 -26.73 -16.22 7.65
C LYS A 272 -26.33 -15.93 9.10
N LEU A 273 -25.05 -15.76 9.39
CA LEU A 273 -24.57 -15.40 10.72
C LEU A 273 -25.19 -14.09 11.22
N ARG A 274 -25.37 -13.11 10.33
CA ARG A 274 -26.06 -11.84 10.63
C ARG A 274 -27.49 -12.11 11.11
N GLN A 275 -28.25 -12.85 10.29
CA GLN A 275 -29.66 -13.16 10.57
C GLN A 275 -29.82 -13.96 11.86
N ASP A 276 -29.05 -15.03 12.03
CA ASP A 276 -29.11 -15.92 13.19
C ASP A 276 -28.73 -15.15 14.48
N TYR A 277 -27.80 -14.18 14.40
CA TYR A 277 -27.42 -13.37 15.56
C TYR A 277 -28.47 -12.31 15.91
N GLU A 278 -29.04 -11.64 14.90
CA GLU A 278 -30.08 -10.63 15.08
C GLU A 278 -31.43 -11.23 15.52
N SER A 279 -31.70 -12.49 15.16
CA SER A 279 -32.87 -13.23 15.64
C SER A 279 -32.66 -13.85 17.03
N GLY A 280 -31.42 -13.91 17.53
CA GLY A 280 -31.08 -14.57 18.79
C GLY A 280 -30.92 -16.09 18.68
N GLU A 281 -30.86 -16.65 17.47
CA GLU A 281 -30.60 -18.09 17.25
C GLU A 281 -29.21 -18.50 17.66
N ILE A 282 -28.23 -17.62 17.44
CA ILE A 282 -26.84 -17.79 17.92
C ILE A 282 -26.49 -16.78 19.00
N THR A 283 -25.50 -17.15 19.82
CA THR A 283 -25.00 -16.32 20.92
C THR A 283 -23.76 -15.51 20.52
N SER A 284 -23.39 -14.55 21.35
CA SER A 284 -22.09 -13.86 21.23
C SER A 284 -20.91 -14.83 21.32
N GLY A 285 -21.07 -15.95 22.04
CA GLY A 285 -20.06 -17.00 22.12
C GLY A 285 -19.85 -17.69 20.78
N ASP A 286 -20.93 -18.00 20.06
CA ASP A 286 -20.90 -18.63 18.74
C ASP A 286 -20.28 -17.66 17.70
N MET A 287 -20.66 -16.38 17.70
CA MET A 287 -20.08 -15.33 16.85
C MET A 287 -18.58 -15.18 17.08
N LYS A 288 -18.15 -15.14 18.34
CA LYS A 288 -16.72 -15.09 18.74
C LYS A 288 -15.95 -16.35 18.32
N ALA A 289 -16.59 -17.52 18.37
CA ALA A 289 -15.96 -18.76 17.93
C ALA A 289 -15.70 -18.76 16.43
N GLU A 290 -16.67 -18.39 15.61
CA GLU A 290 -16.50 -18.26 14.16
C GLU A 290 -15.42 -17.23 13.81
N CYS A 291 -15.48 -16.03 14.41
CA CYS A 291 -14.46 -14.99 14.19
C CYS A 291 -13.05 -15.47 14.58
N THR A 292 -12.93 -16.24 15.66
CA THR A 292 -11.66 -16.81 16.10
C THR A 292 -11.11 -17.79 15.08
N GLU A 293 -11.94 -18.67 14.54
CA GLU A 293 -11.55 -19.66 13.53
C GLU A 293 -11.03 -19.00 12.27
N GLN A 294 -11.76 -18.01 11.72
CA GLN A 294 -11.38 -17.28 10.51
C GLN A 294 -10.06 -16.53 10.70
N LEU A 295 -9.90 -15.82 11.80
CA LEU A 295 -8.68 -15.08 12.09
C LEU A 295 -7.47 -15.98 12.35
N GLN A 296 -7.64 -17.12 13.01
CA GLN A 296 -6.57 -18.10 13.20
C GLN A 296 -6.14 -18.71 11.86
N ALA A 297 -7.08 -19.06 11.01
CA ALA A 297 -6.79 -19.57 9.66
C ALA A 297 -6.01 -18.55 8.84
N TYR A 298 -6.48 -17.29 8.84
CA TYR A 298 -5.83 -16.19 8.13
C TYR A 298 -4.38 -15.94 8.62
N VAL A 299 -4.20 -15.80 9.94
CA VAL A 299 -2.89 -15.53 10.53
C VAL A 299 -1.91 -16.69 10.34
N ARG A 300 -2.39 -17.95 10.40
CA ARG A 300 -1.57 -19.14 10.09
C ARG A 300 -1.09 -19.12 8.64
N ALA A 301 -2.01 -18.92 7.69
CA ALA A 301 -1.70 -18.85 6.28
C ALA A 301 -0.73 -17.71 5.96
N PHE A 302 -0.90 -16.53 6.58
CA PHE A 302 0.05 -15.43 6.47
C PHE A 302 1.44 -15.82 6.97
N ARG A 303 1.53 -16.39 8.17
CA ARG A 303 2.83 -16.80 8.76
C ARG A 303 3.57 -17.82 7.90
N ASP A 304 2.84 -18.75 7.30
CA ASP A 304 3.45 -19.76 6.43
C ASP A 304 3.97 -19.12 5.12
N ARG A 305 3.20 -18.24 4.49
CA ARG A 305 3.69 -17.44 3.35
C ARG A 305 4.88 -16.56 3.76
N ARG A 306 4.85 -15.96 4.96
CA ARG A 306 5.93 -15.11 5.45
C ARG A 306 7.26 -15.85 5.63
N LYS A 307 7.24 -17.11 6.06
CA LYS A 307 8.42 -17.98 6.12
C LYS A 307 9.02 -18.25 4.75
N ALA A 308 8.18 -18.33 3.71
CA ALA A 308 8.62 -18.55 2.33
C ALA A 308 9.22 -17.30 1.66
N VAL A 309 9.07 -16.12 2.24
CA VAL A 309 9.66 -14.88 1.72
C VAL A 309 11.15 -14.85 2.04
N THR A 310 11.96 -15.39 1.13
CA THR A 310 13.42 -15.33 1.19
C THR A 310 13.95 -13.95 0.83
N GLU A 311 15.23 -13.71 1.09
CA GLU A 311 15.92 -12.49 0.64
C GLU A 311 15.89 -12.35 -0.89
N GLN A 312 16.04 -13.45 -1.61
CA GLN A 312 15.99 -13.48 -3.08
C GLN A 312 14.61 -13.07 -3.60
N VAL A 313 13.52 -13.63 -3.04
CA VAL A 313 12.15 -13.27 -3.42
C VAL A 313 11.91 -11.79 -3.16
N ARG A 314 12.30 -11.28 -2.00
CA ARG A 314 12.15 -9.87 -1.67
C ARG A 314 12.95 -8.97 -2.62
N ALA A 315 14.23 -9.28 -2.85
CA ALA A 315 15.08 -8.51 -3.76
C ALA A 315 14.51 -8.47 -5.17
N GLU A 316 13.98 -9.60 -5.68
CA GLU A 316 13.35 -9.64 -7.00
C GLU A 316 12.09 -8.76 -7.07
N VAL A 317 11.23 -8.78 -6.06
CA VAL A 317 10.00 -7.97 -6.04
C VAL A 317 10.31 -6.48 -5.90
N MET A 318 11.38 -6.14 -5.18
CA MET A 318 11.80 -4.75 -4.98
C MET A 318 12.67 -4.22 -6.13
N ARG A 319 13.26 -5.08 -6.95
CA ARG A 319 14.07 -4.66 -8.08
C ARG A 319 13.23 -4.02 -9.18
N PRO A 320 13.60 -2.85 -9.74
CA PRO A 320 12.98 -2.31 -10.94
C PRO A 320 13.05 -3.32 -12.09
N ARG A 321 11.90 -3.76 -12.57
CA ARG A 321 11.76 -4.78 -13.62
C ARG A 321 10.47 -4.61 -14.39
N GLN A 322 10.37 -5.30 -15.48
CA GLN A 322 9.12 -5.45 -16.21
C GLN A 322 8.16 -6.34 -15.42
N LEU A 323 6.87 -5.99 -15.43
CA LEU A 323 5.80 -6.77 -14.80
C LEU A 323 4.92 -7.44 -15.87
N GLU A 324 4.33 -8.59 -15.52
CA GLU A 324 3.43 -9.34 -16.40
C GLU A 324 1.98 -8.89 -16.16
N PHE A 325 1.37 -8.15 -17.10
CA PHE A 325 -0.02 -7.72 -16.98
C PHE A 325 -0.67 -7.51 -18.36
N ARG A 326 -1.98 -7.40 -18.39
CA ARG A 326 -2.71 -7.20 -19.65
C ARG A 326 -2.42 -5.81 -20.24
N GLY A 327 -1.99 -5.77 -21.50
CA GLY A 327 -1.61 -4.54 -22.20
C GLY A 327 -0.16 -4.10 -21.96
N MET A 328 0.66 -5.00 -21.40
CA MET A 328 2.10 -4.83 -21.32
C MET A 328 2.69 -4.61 -22.71
N PRO A 329 3.61 -3.64 -22.90
CA PRO A 329 4.33 -3.49 -24.15
C PRO A 329 5.16 -4.75 -24.46
N SER A 330 5.17 -5.18 -25.73
CA SER A 330 6.03 -6.29 -26.14
C SER A 330 7.51 -5.97 -25.95
N GLU A 331 8.36 -6.99 -25.84
CA GLU A 331 9.82 -6.78 -25.75
C GLU A 331 10.36 -5.96 -26.94
N GLU A 332 9.79 -6.17 -28.13
CA GLU A 332 10.17 -5.45 -29.33
C GLU A 332 9.76 -3.97 -29.26
N GLU A 333 8.53 -3.68 -28.80
CA GLU A 333 8.07 -2.31 -28.57
C GLU A 333 8.94 -1.58 -27.52
N GLN A 334 9.35 -2.28 -26.48
CA GLN A 334 10.22 -1.70 -25.45
C GLN A 334 11.64 -1.46 -25.97
N LYS A 335 12.22 -2.39 -26.69
CA LYS A 335 13.55 -2.25 -27.33
C LYS A 335 13.53 -1.08 -28.34
N ALA A 336 12.49 -0.99 -29.17
CA ALA A 336 12.33 0.11 -30.13
C ALA A 336 12.17 1.47 -29.43
N SER A 337 11.36 1.54 -28.39
CA SER A 337 11.15 2.76 -27.62
C SER A 337 12.41 3.20 -26.85
N ARG A 338 13.17 2.25 -26.27
CA ARG A 338 14.48 2.53 -25.66
C ARG A 338 15.48 3.06 -26.68
N LYS A 339 15.55 2.41 -27.85
CA LYS A 339 16.46 2.82 -28.93
C LYS A 339 16.15 4.22 -29.43
N SER A 340 14.86 4.54 -29.60
CA SER A 340 14.41 5.89 -29.98
C SER A 340 14.77 6.96 -28.95
N LYS A 341 14.57 6.67 -27.65
CA LYS A 341 14.92 7.61 -26.56
C LYS A 341 16.44 7.78 -26.46
N PHE A 342 17.21 6.71 -26.63
CA PHE A 342 18.67 6.76 -26.64
C PHE A 342 19.20 7.56 -27.84
N ALA A 343 18.64 7.33 -29.03
CA ALA A 343 19.00 8.08 -30.23
C ALA A 343 18.71 9.58 -30.08
N ALA A 344 17.56 9.95 -29.48
CA ALA A 344 17.24 11.35 -29.20
C ALA A 344 18.21 11.98 -28.19
N LEU A 345 18.66 11.22 -27.20
CA LEU A 345 19.66 11.66 -26.22
C LEU A 345 21.03 11.88 -26.87
N VAL A 346 21.47 10.91 -27.71
CA VAL A 346 22.73 11.01 -28.44
C VAL A 346 22.74 12.18 -29.42
N ASN A 347 21.61 12.43 -30.10
CA ASN A 347 21.47 13.60 -31.01
C ASN A 347 21.45 14.96 -30.28
N ALA A 348 21.18 14.95 -28.96
CA ALA A 348 21.22 16.16 -28.13
C ALA A 348 22.59 16.42 -27.49
N LEU A 349 23.53 15.46 -27.60
CA LEU A 349 24.90 15.60 -27.11
C LEU A 349 25.76 16.32 -28.13
N SER A 350 26.65 17.18 -27.67
CA SER A 350 27.70 17.77 -28.50
C SER A 350 28.76 16.73 -28.89
N LEU A 351 29.54 17.01 -29.91
CA LEU A 351 30.67 16.12 -30.28
C LEU A 351 31.66 15.94 -29.13
N ASP A 352 31.86 16.98 -28.33
CA ASP A 352 32.78 16.97 -27.18
C ASP A 352 32.24 16.04 -26.05
N ASP A 353 30.94 16.05 -25.82
CA ASP A 353 30.30 15.14 -24.83
C ASP A 353 30.45 13.68 -25.27
N ILE A 354 30.32 13.42 -26.58
CA ILE A 354 30.46 12.04 -27.13
C ILE A 354 31.93 11.57 -27.01
N GLU A 355 32.87 12.43 -27.23
CA GLU A 355 34.29 12.12 -27.13
C GLU A 355 34.73 11.90 -25.69
N PHE A 356 34.23 12.69 -24.75
CA PHE A 356 34.41 12.52 -23.32
C PHE A 356 33.87 11.14 -22.85
N LEU A 357 32.64 10.77 -23.23
CA LEU A 357 32.05 9.47 -22.87
C LEU A 357 32.81 8.28 -23.47
N ARG A 358 33.43 8.43 -24.65
CA ARG A 358 34.29 7.41 -25.25
C ARG A 358 35.59 7.22 -24.48
N GLN A 359 36.20 8.29 -24.01
CA GLN A 359 37.43 8.25 -23.22
C GLN A 359 37.20 7.63 -21.84
N GLU A 360 36.09 7.98 -21.18
CA GLU A 360 35.72 7.35 -19.89
C GLU A 360 35.45 5.86 -20.05
N LYS A 361 34.77 5.43 -21.10
CA LYS A 361 34.54 4.00 -21.35
C LYS A 361 35.82 3.24 -21.62
N ALA A 362 36.80 3.84 -22.31
CA ALA A 362 38.10 3.25 -22.56
C ALA A 362 38.94 3.10 -21.27
N SER A 363 38.80 4.00 -20.31
CA SER A 363 39.48 3.96 -19.02
C SER A 363 38.91 2.95 -18.02
N GLN A 364 37.67 2.47 -18.25
CA GLN A 364 36.97 1.49 -17.40
C GLN A 364 37.07 0.06 -17.94
N THR A 365 37.71 -0.18 -19.07
CA THR A 365 37.94 -1.53 -19.59
C THR A 365 39.30 -2.02 -19.09
N PRO A 366 39.36 -3.11 -18.28
CA PRO A 366 40.60 -3.62 -17.70
C PRO A 366 41.57 -4.19 -18.74
#